data_91c4a342388ac24e4c6693a7e2fed3cf
#
_entry.id   91c4a342388ac24e4c6693a7e2fed3cf
#
_cell.length_a   1.000
_cell.length_b   1.000
_cell.length_c   1.000
_cell.angle_alpha   90.00
_cell.angle_beta   90.00
_cell.angle_gamma   90.00
#
_symmetry.space_group_name_H-M   'P 1'
#
loop_
_entity.id
_entity.type
_entity.pdbx_description
1 polymer ?
#
loop_
_entity_poly.entity_id
_entity_poly.type
_entity_poly.pdbx_seq_one_letter_code
_entity_poly.pdbx_strand_id
1 'polypeptide(L)' 'MLNDKVEKLQATVAQQQKQIETLTARLREQAAQIQKVSALLEVNKSASQVVLNKP' A
#
# COMPACT_ATOMS: atom_id res chain seq x y z
N MET A 1 -5.56 -9.71 -38.65
CA MET A 1 -6.99 -9.92 -38.65
C MET A 1 -7.57 -9.48 -37.32
N LEU A 2 -8.85 -9.17 -37.31
CA LEU A 2 -9.53 -8.62 -36.13
C LEU A 2 -9.46 -9.54 -34.92
N ASN A 3 -9.57 -10.86 -35.15
CA ASN A 3 -9.56 -11.83 -34.05
C ASN A 3 -8.21 -11.88 -33.31
N ASP A 4 -7.13 -11.78 -34.06
CA ASP A 4 -5.79 -11.78 -33.47
C ASP A 4 -5.56 -10.56 -32.61
N LYS A 5 -6.06 -9.40 -33.05
CA LYS A 5 -5.94 -8.17 -32.28
C LYS A 5 -6.77 -8.23 -31.00
N VAL A 6 -7.97 -8.79 -31.09
CA VAL A 6 -8.83 -8.96 -29.91
C VAL A 6 -8.20 -9.90 -28.91
N GLU A 7 -7.64 -11.03 -29.38
CA GLU A 7 -6.95 -11.97 -28.48
C GLU A 7 -5.77 -11.31 -27.79
N LYS A 8 -4.97 -10.54 -28.52
CA LYS A 8 -3.83 -9.82 -27.93
C LYS A 8 -4.28 -8.80 -26.90
N LEU A 9 -5.35 -8.09 -27.19
CA LEU A 9 -5.91 -7.11 -26.26
C LEU A 9 -6.43 -7.80 -25.00
N GLN A 10 -7.11 -8.93 -25.15
CA GLN A 10 -7.60 -9.70 -24.01
C GLN A 10 -6.45 -10.16 -23.12
N ALA A 11 -5.37 -10.66 -23.73
CA ALA A 11 -4.19 -11.08 -22.99
C ALA A 11 -3.56 -9.90 -22.26
N THR A 12 -3.49 -8.74 -22.92
CA THR A 12 -2.95 -7.51 -22.31
C THR A 12 -3.80 -7.06 -21.13
N VAL A 13 -5.12 -7.08 -21.29
CA VAL A 13 -6.04 -6.71 -20.21
C VAL A 13 -5.89 -7.64 -19.01
N ALA A 14 -5.80 -8.95 -19.26
CA ALA A 14 -5.61 -9.92 -18.17
C ALA A 14 -4.30 -9.67 -17.43
N GLN A 15 -3.24 -9.36 -18.16
CA GLN A 15 -1.94 -9.05 -17.57
C GLN A 15 -2.00 -7.76 -16.75
N GLN A 16 -2.66 -6.74 -17.26
CA GLN A 16 -2.86 -5.49 -16.55
C GLN A 16 -3.67 -5.68 -15.29
N GLN A 17 -4.70 -6.52 -15.31
CA GLN A 17 -5.48 -6.82 -14.11
C GLN A 17 -4.62 -7.45 -13.03
N LYS A 18 -3.76 -8.38 -13.40
CA LYS A 18 -2.83 -8.99 -12.44
C LYS A 18 -1.89 -7.95 -11.85
N GLN A 19 -1.39 -7.05 -12.68
CA GLN A 19 -0.50 -5.97 -12.21
C GLN A 19 -1.23 -5.03 -11.26
N ILE A 20 -2.46 -4.69 -11.57
CA ILE A 20 -3.28 -3.82 -10.71
C ILE A 20 -3.53 -4.50 -9.37
N GLU A 21 -3.85 -5.78 -9.37
CA GLU A 21 -4.06 -6.55 -8.14
C GLU A 21 -2.80 -6.57 -7.28
N THR A 22 -1.66 -6.80 -7.89
CA THR A 22 -0.37 -6.80 -7.20
C THR A 22 -0.05 -5.44 -6.61
N LEU A 23 -0.24 -4.39 -7.39
CA LEU A 23 0.00 -3.02 -6.93
C LEU A 23 -0.95 -2.63 -5.80
N THR A 24 -2.22 -3.02 -5.92
CA THR A 24 -3.20 -2.74 -4.88
C THR A 24 -2.84 -3.45 -3.57
N ALA A 25 -2.39 -4.70 -3.66
CA ALA A 25 -1.95 -5.45 -2.48
C ALA A 25 -0.74 -4.78 -1.82
N ARG A 26 0.22 -4.32 -2.62
CA ARG A 26 1.40 -3.61 -2.10
C ARG A 26 1.02 -2.29 -1.44
N LEU A 27 0.10 -1.56 -2.05
CA LEU A 27 -0.36 -0.30 -1.47
C LEU A 27 -1.05 -0.51 -0.12
N ARG A 28 -1.84 -1.57 0.00
CA ARG A 28 -2.48 -1.92 1.27
C ARG A 28 -1.45 -2.29 2.34
N GLU A 29 -0.44 -3.05 1.95
CA GLU A 29 0.66 -3.38 2.86
C GLU A 29 1.38 -2.13 3.33
N GLN A 30 1.71 -1.24 2.40
CA GLN A 30 2.39 0.00 2.73
C GLN A 30 1.53 0.89 3.63
N ALA A 31 0.22 0.97 3.35
CA ALA A 31 -0.68 1.75 4.18
C ALA A 31 -0.74 1.19 5.61
N ALA A 32 -0.77 -0.14 5.75
CA ALA A 32 -0.75 -0.78 7.06
C ALA A 32 0.55 -0.49 7.80
N GLN A 33 1.68 -0.55 7.11
CA GLN A 33 2.99 -0.23 7.69
C GLN A 33 3.07 1.24 8.12
N ILE A 34 2.56 2.13 7.28
CA ILE A 34 2.52 3.55 7.62
C ILE A 34 1.68 3.80 8.85
N GLN A 35 0.54 3.14 8.98
CA GLN A 35 -0.30 3.24 10.17
C GLN A 35 0.42 2.75 11.42
N LYS A 36 1.14 1.64 11.31
CA LYS A 36 1.92 1.11 12.44
C LYS A 36 3.01 2.09 12.87
N VAL A 37 3.72 2.65 11.90
CA VAL A 37 4.78 3.61 12.19
C VAL A 37 4.18 4.87 12.82
N SER A 38 3.06 5.35 12.31
CA SER A 38 2.38 6.51 12.87
C SER A 38 1.95 6.26 14.30
N ALA A 39 1.41 5.09 14.59
CA ALA A 39 1.00 4.73 15.96
C ALA A 39 2.21 4.67 16.89
N LEU A 40 3.33 4.09 16.43
CA LEU A 40 4.56 4.05 17.22
C LEU A 40 5.11 5.45 17.49
N LEU A 41 5.07 6.31 16.50
CA LEU A 41 5.52 7.69 16.65
C LEU A 41 4.67 8.45 17.66
N GLU A 42 3.35 8.24 17.63
CA GLU A 42 2.45 8.87 18.60
C GLU A 42 2.72 8.37 20.01
N VAL A 43 2.93 7.07 20.18
CA VAL A 43 3.26 6.50 21.49
C VAL A 43 4.58 7.07 21.98
N ASN A 44 5.60 7.13 21.15
CA ASN A 44 6.89 7.69 21.49
C ASN A 44 6.79 9.18 21.85
N LYS A 45 5.98 9.91 21.10
CA LYS A 45 5.75 11.33 21.37
C LYS A 45 5.09 11.53 22.73
N SER A 46 4.06 10.73 23.01
CA SER A 46 3.38 10.78 24.31
C SER A 46 4.31 10.43 25.45
N ALA A 47 5.14 9.39 25.28
CA ALA A 47 6.12 9.00 26.29
C ALA A 47 7.14 10.10 26.51
N SER A 48 7.63 10.73 25.45
CA SER A 48 8.56 11.85 25.54
C SER A 48 7.96 13.04 26.26
N GLN A 49 6.69 13.35 26.00
CA GLN A 49 6.01 14.46 26.68
C GLN A 49 5.83 14.20 28.16
N VAL A 50 5.51 12.96 28.53
CA VAL A 50 5.38 12.58 29.92
C VAL A 50 6.72 12.74 30.64
N VAL A 51 7.82 12.30 30.01
CA VAL A 51 9.16 12.44 30.60
C VAL A 51 9.55 13.91 30.75
N LEU A 52 9.25 14.72 29.72
CA LEU A 52 9.57 16.15 29.74
C LEU A 52 8.76 16.93 30.79
N ASN A 53 7.53 16.49 31.05
CA ASN A 53 6.65 17.15 32.01
C ASN A 53 6.87 16.69 33.44
N LYS A 54 7.70 15.70 33.67
CA LYS A 54 8.03 15.28 35.05
C LYS A 54 8.94 16.29 35.70
N PRO A 55 8.58 16.77 36.89
CA PRO A 55 9.42 17.70 37.62
C PRO A 55 10.73 17.10 38.09
#